data_88382fde49cc0cb63b8a3ae71893da83
#
_entry.id   88382fde49cc0cb63b8a3ae71893da83
#
_cell.length_a   1.000
_cell.length_b   1.000
_cell.length_c   1.000
_cell.angle_alpha   90.00
_cell.angle_beta   90.00
_cell.angle_gamma   90.00
#
_symmetry.space_group_name_H-M   'P 1'
#
loop_
_entity.id
_entity.type
_entity.pdbx_description
1 polymer ?
#
loop_
_entity_poly.entity_id
_entity_poly.type
_entity_poly.pdbx_seq_one_letter_code
_entity_poly.pdbx_strand_id
1 'polypeptide(L)'
;MRDYNITKKEWVLDGATVMYGSASELRATLEYDFSQEKDFSYRGLSMDEIIHHLAVFISRLWQIHIFGEGNTRTTAVFFIKYLRTLGFSATNDIFADHAWYFRNALVRANYTNLQKNIHETTVHIHRLFEKFGFDEVFGRSAVMELLQLKSSGASKLISNLVQSDIIEPVSGRGKGKYKFRK
;
A
#
# COMPACT_ATOMS: atom_id res chain seq x y z
N MET A 1 14.42 16.30 -3.28
CA MET A 1 15.10 15.09 -2.75
C MET A 1 16.21 15.55 -1.84
N ARG A 2 16.57 14.74 -0.83
CA ARG A 2 17.73 15.01 0.01
C ARG A 2 19.04 14.79 -0.80
N ASP A 3 20.09 15.45 -0.38
CA ASP A 3 21.45 15.39 -0.96
C ASP A 3 22.48 14.78 0.01
N TYR A 4 22.03 14.23 1.13
CA TYR A 4 22.86 13.61 2.16
C TYR A 4 22.29 12.24 2.58
N ASN A 5 23.17 11.36 3.07
CA ASN A 5 22.76 10.06 3.61
C ASN A 5 22.11 10.22 4.99
N ILE A 6 21.06 9.43 5.25
CA ILE A 6 20.35 9.42 6.51
C ILE A 6 20.65 8.12 7.26
N THR A 7 20.87 8.26 8.56
CA THR A 7 20.96 7.16 9.50
C THR A 7 20.07 7.48 10.70
N LYS A 8 19.15 6.58 11.05
CA LYS A 8 18.24 6.74 12.20
C LYS A 8 18.30 5.50 13.08
N LYS A 9 18.49 5.70 14.37
CA LYS A 9 18.27 4.65 15.36
C LYS A 9 16.78 4.45 15.56
N GLU A 10 16.34 3.20 15.46
CA GLU A 10 14.94 2.84 15.56
C GLU A 10 14.69 2.13 16.89
N TRP A 11 13.90 2.75 17.78
CA TRP A 11 13.62 2.18 19.09
C TRP A 11 12.90 0.83 19.01
N VAL A 12 12.04 0.63 17.99
CA VAL A 12 11.36 -0.65 17.73
C VAL A 12 12.34 -1.79 17.38
N LEU A 13 13.58 -1.45 17.11
CA LEU A 13 14.68 -2.37 16.82
C LEU A 13 15.74 -2.36 17.93
N ASP A 14 15.39 -1.97 19.16
CA ASP A 14 16.32 -1.83 20.28
C ASP A 14 17.53 -0.90 19.97
N GLY A 15 17.25 0.16 19.19
CA GLY A 15 18.27 1.14 18.78
C GLY A 15 19.09 0.74 17.57
N ALA A 16 18.80 -0.38 16.91
CA ALA A 16 19.40 -0.72 15.64
C ALA A 16 18.87 0.18 14.51
N THR A 17 19.54 0.18 13.37
CA THR A 17 19.28 1.08 12.24
C THR A 17 18.78 0.33 11.03
N VAL A 18 17.76 0.87 10.35
CA VAL A 18 17.40 0.48 8.99
C VAL A 18 18.35 1.15 8.01
N MET A 19 18.74 0.43 6.96
CA MET A 19 19.49 1.02 5.85
C MET A 19 18.53 1.75 4.92
N TYR A 20 18.78 3.04 4.73
CA TYR A 20 18.04 3.89 3.79
C TYR A 20 18.80 4.03 2.47
N GLY A 21 18.07 4.39 1.40
CA GLY A 21 18.65 4.60 0.09
C GLY A 21 19.83 5.61 0.09
N SER A 22 20.83 5.38 -0.74
CA SER A 22 21.94 6.34 -0.94
C SER A 22 21.43 7.64 -1.53
N ALA A 23 21.92 8.78 -1.06
CA ALA A 23 21.55 10.10 -1.59
C ALA A 23 21.84 10.24 -3.09
N SER A 24 22.91 9.64 -3.58
CA SER A 24 23.30 9.68 -4.99
C SER A 24 22.37 8.87 -5.91
N GLU A 25 21.60 7.91 -5.36
CA GLU A 25 20.81 6.95 -6.14
C GLU A 25 19.31 7.12 -5.98
N LEU A 26 18.85 8.07 -5.18
CA LEU A 26 17.43 8.24 -4.83
C LEU A 26 16.53 8.31 -6.06
N ARG A 27 16.92 9.07 -7.08
CA ARG A 27 16.12 9.23 -8.30
C ARG A 27 16.06 7.92 -9.08
N ALA A 28 17.20 7.29 -9.31
CA ALA A 28 17.28 6.06 -10.08
C ALA A 28 16.51 4.92 -9.40
N THR A 29 16.63 4.79 -8.08
CA THR A 29 15.90 3.78 -7.30
C THR A 29 14.39 4.02 -7.34
N LEU A 30 13.97 5.28 -7.22
CA LEU A 30 12.56 5.65 -7.28
C LEU A 30 11.95 5.37 -8.67
N GLU A 31 12.65 5.76 -9.73
CA GLU A 31 12.23 5.52 -11.12
C GLU A 31 12.16 4.01 -11.41
N TYR A 32 13.10 3.23 -10.88
CA TYR A 32 13.09 1.78 -10.99
C TYR A 32 11.86 1.17 -10.31
N ASP A 33 11.59 1.50 -9.03
CA ASP A 33 10.46 0.94 -8.31
C ASP A 33 9.12 1.30 -8.95
N PHE A 34 8.96 2.54 -9.43
CA PHE A 34 7.77 2.94 -10.17
C PHE A 34 7.64 2.26 -11.53
N SER A 35 8.75 2.00 -12.22
CA SER A 35 8.73 1.23 -13.47
C SER A 35 8.25 -0.20 -13.22
N GLN A 36 8.79 -0.88 -12.20
CA GLN A 36 8.37 -2.23 -11.83
C GLN A 36 6.87 -2.28 -11.49
N GLU A 37 6.39 -1.30 -10.71
CA GLU A 37 4.98 -1.23 -10.34
C GLU A 37 4.06 -0.94 -11.54
N LYS A 38 4.48 -0.09 -12.46
CA LYS A 38 3.74 0.23 -13.69
C LYS A 38 3.57 -0.98 -14.60
N ASP A 39 4.58 -1.83 -14.64
CA ASP A 39 4.61 -3.03 -15.48
C ASP A 39 3.95 -4.25 -14.77
N PHE A 40 3.64 -4.11 -13.47
CA PHE A 40 3.01 -5.17 -12.69
C PHE A 40 1.54 -5.35 -13.03
N SER A 41 1.11 -6.60 -13.19
CA SER A 41 -0.28 -6.95 -13.48
C SER A 41 -0.98 -7.52 -12.26
N TYR A 42 -2.01 -6.83 -11.81
CA TYR A 42 -2.91 -7.30 -10.75
C TYR A 42 -3.92 -8.34 -11.22
N ARG A 43 -3.95 -8.64 -12.54
CA ARG A 43 -4.94 -9.54 -13.14
C ARG A 43 -4.73 -10.97 -12.66
N GLY A 44 -5.79 -11.58 -12.17
CA GLY A 44 -5.82 -12.98 -11.76
C GLY A 44 -5.20 -13.25 -10.38
N LEU A 45 -4.77 -12.21 -9.66
CA LEU A 45 -4.26 -12.34 -8.29
C LEU A 45 -5.41 -12.40 -7.29
N SER A 46 -5.23 -13.21 -6.25
CA SER A 46 -6.07 -13.17 -5.06
C SER A 46 -5.86 -11.86 -4.28
N MET A 47 -6.80 -11.53 -3.40
CA MET A 47 -6.67 -10.35 -2.54
C MET A 47 -5.42 -10.42 -1.67
N ASP A 48 -5.09 -11.59 -1.16
CA ASP A 48 -3.91 -11.82 -0.33
C ASP A 48 -2.61 -11.54 -1.08
N GLU A 49 -2.51 -11.98 -2.33
CA GLU A 49 -1.38 -11.69 -3.22
C GLU A 49 -1.29 -10.19 -3.55
N ILE A 50 -2.43 -9.54 -3.78
CA ILE A 50 -2.49 -8.07 -4.01
C ILE A 50 -2.00 -7.32 -2.77
N ILE A 51 -2.51 -7.67 -1.58
CA ILE A 51 -2.09 -7.04 -0.32
C ILE A 51 -0.60 -7.27 -0.07
N HIS A 52 -0.11 -8.49 -0.33
CA HIS A 52 1.31 -8.80 -0.18
C HIS A 52 2.16 -7.94 -1.11
N HIS A 53 1.81 -7.87 -2.40
CA HIS A 53 2.53 -7.05 -3.36
C HIS A 53 2.54 -5.56 -2.95
N LEU A 54 1.38 -5.02 -2.60
CA LEU A 54 1.24 -3.64 -2.13
C LEU A 54 2.06 -3.36 -0.88
N ALA A 55 2.12 -4.31 0.06
CA ALA A 55 2.94 -4.17 1.27
C ALA A 55 4.44 -4.14 0.95
N VAL A 56 4.89 -4.95 0.00
CA VAL A 56 6.28 -4.94 -0.48
C VAL A 56 6.59 -3.63 -1.19
N PHE A 57 5.75 -3.22 -2.15
CA PHE A 57 5.93 -1.99 -2.92
C PHE A 57 6.04 -0.76 -2.02
N ILE A 58 5.08 -0.58 -1.09
CA ILE A 58 5.07 0.58 -0.22
C ILE A 58 6.25 0.60 0.77
N SER A 59 6.71 -0.58 1.21
CA SER A 59 7.87 -0.67 2.10
C SER A 59 9.17 -0.27 1.40
N ARG A 60 9.35 -0.67 0.13
CA ARG A 60 10.50 -0.26 -0.70
C ARG A 60 10.51 1.25 -0.94
N LEU A 61 9.38 1.83 -1.36
CA LEU A 61 9.26 3.29 -1.53
C LEU A 61 9.63 4.05 -0.24
N TRP A 62 9.16 3.58 0.92
CA TRP A 62 9.51 4.20 2.19
C TRP A 62 11.01 4.07 2.50
N GLN A 63 11.64 2.95 2.18
CA GLN A 63 13.06 2.69 2.42
C GLN A 63 13.96 3.65 1.62
N ILE A 64 13.55 4.06 0.43
CA ILE A 64 14.29 5.06 -0.36
C ILE A 64 14.53 6.34 0.46
N HIS A 65 13.57 6.75 1.28
CA HIS A 65 13.69 7.88 2.21
C HIS A 65 14.09 9.17 1.50
N ILE A 66 13.34 9.57 0.47
CA ILE A 66 13.67 10.66 -0.46
C ILE A 66 13.75 12.04 0.17
N PHE A 67 13.14 12.24 1.34
CA PHE A 67 13.15 13.52 2.07
C PHE A 67 14.01 13.42 3.34
N GLY A 68 14.48 14.55 3.85
CA GLY A 68 15.10 14.64 5.16
C GLY A 68 14.16 14.22 6.27
N GLU A 69 12.90 14.65 6.17
CA GLU A 69 11.81 14.34 7.11
C GLU A 69 10.48 14.11 6.40
N GLY A 70 9.49 13.58 7.13
CA GLY A 70 8.13 13.41 6.65
C GLY A 70 7.92 12.23 5.71
N ASN A 71 8.91 11.36 5.52
CA ASN A 71 8.81 10.21 4.58
C ASN A 71 7.60 9.33 4.88
N THR A 72 7.33 8.97 6.14
CA THR A 72 6.16 8.13 6.48
C THR A 72 4.85 8.79 6.11
N ARG A 73 4.69 10.10 6.36
CA ARG A 73 3.47 10.84 5.98
C ARG A 73 3.30 10.91 4.47
N THR A 74 4.38 11.22 3.76
CA THR A 74 4.35 11.27 2.29
C THR A 74 4.03 9.91 1.70
N THR A 75 4.61 8.84 2.23
CA THR A 75 4.33 7.46 1.82
C THR A 75 2.86 7.11 2.06
N ALA A 76 2.29 7.46 3.22
CA ALA A 76 0.88 7.22 3.51
C ALA A 76 -0.04 7.98 2.53
N VAL A 77 0.21 9.27 2.30
CA VAL A 77 -0.59 10.08 1.37
C VAL A 77 -0.50 9.56 -0.07
N PHE A 78 0.70 9.22 -0.51
CA PHE A 78 0.90 8.59 -1.82
C PHE A 78 0.11 7.28 -1.91
N PHE A 79 0.23 6.43 -0.91
CA PHE A 79 -0.38 5.11 -0.92
C PHE A 79 -1.92 5.18 -0.90
N ILE A 80 -2.52 6.08 -0.12
CA ILE A 80 -3.96 6.35 -0.15
C ILE A 80 -4.41 6.71 -1.58
N LYS A 81 -3.69 7.63 -2.23
CA LYS A 81 -4.01 8.04 -3.60
C LYS A 81 -3.85 6.87 -4.57
N TYR A 82 -2.79 6.09 -4.41
CA TYR A 82 -2.51 4.94 -5.26
C TYR A 82 -3.58 3.85 -5.11
N LEU A 83 -3.94 3.48 -3.87
CA LEU A 83 -5.03 2.54 -3.61
C LEU A 83 -6.35 2.97 -4.26
N ARG A 84 -6.65 4.27 -4.24
CA ARG A 84 -7.85 4.81 -4.92
C ARG A 84 -7.79 4.63 -6.42
N THR A 85 -6.63 4.71 -7.06
CA THR A 85 -6.50 4.42 -8.51
C THR A 85 -6.75 2.95 -8.84
N LEU A 86 -6.47 2.07 -7.88
CA LEU A 86 -6.74 0.63 -7.97
C LEU A 86 -8.20 0.28 -7.61
N GLY A 87 -9.01 1.27 -7.17
CA GLY A 87 -10.41 1.07 -6.85
C GLY A 87 -10.71 0.78 -5.37
N PHE A 88 -9.70 0.85 -4.50
CA PHE A 88 -9.89 0.65 -3.06
C PHE A 88 -10.47 1.89 -2.37
N SER A 89 -11.31 1.64 -1.37
CA SER A 89 -11.82 2.69 -0.47
C SER A 89 -10.79 3.01 0.62
N ALA A 90 -9.78 3.80 0.30
CA ALA A 90 -8.75 4.17 1.26
C ALA A 90 -8.97 5.61 1.76
N THR A 91 -9.13 5.77 3.09
CA THR A 91 -9.21 7.06 3.78
C THR A 91 -7.93 7.33 4.58
N ASN A 92 -7.80 8.57 5.08
CA ASN A 92 -6.66 8.91 5.93
C ASN A 92 -6.82 8.35 7.36
N ASP A 93 -8.03 8.00 7.77
CA ASP A 93 -8.36 7.70 9.17
C ASP A 93 -7.52 6.54 9.71
N ILE A 94 -7.42 5.44 8.94
CA ILE A 94 -6.62 4.28 9.36
C ILE A 94 -5.14 4.63 9.54
N PHE A 95 -4.58 5.48 8.66
CA PHE A 95 -3.20 5.92 8.79
C PHE A 95 -3.02 6.93 9.93
N ALA A 96 -3.99 7.80 10.18
CA ALA A 96 -3.96 8.73 11.29
C ALA A 96 -4.08 8.00 12.64
N ASP A 97 -5.06 7.10 12.76
CA ASP A 97 -5.33 6.35 13.99
C ASP A 97 -4.22 5.34 14.31
N HIS A 98 -3.52 4.84 13.28
CA HIS A 98 -2.47 3.84 13.39
C HIS A 98 -1.10 4.31 12.86
N ALA A 99 -0.83 5.63 12.86
CA ALA A 99 0.38 6.21 12.29
C ALA A 99 1.67 5.61 12.87
N TRP A 100 1.68 5.37 14.16
CA TRP A 100 2.81 4.76 14.89
C TRP A 100 2.99 3.29 14.52
N TYR A 101 1.90 2.55 14.42
CA TYR A 101 1.93 1.16 13.97
C TYR A 101 2.42 1.06 12.51
N PHE A 102 1.88 1.88 11.61
CA PHE A 102 2.30 1.90 10.20
C PHE A 102 3.79 2.21 10.05
N ARG A 103 4.28 3.23 10.75
CA ARG A 103 5.71 3.55 10.75
C ARG A 103 6.57 2.37 11.21
N ASN A 104 6.21 1.74 12.31
CA ASN A 104 6.96 0.62 12.87
C ASN A 104 6.88 -0.63 11.97
N ALA A 105 5.75 -0.85 11.30
CA ALA A 105 5.59 -1.90 10.30
C ALA A 105 6.55 -1.69 9.12
N LEU A 106 6.68 -0.45 8.62
CA LEU A 106 7.65 -0.10 7.56
C LEU A 106 9.10 -0.31 8.01
N VAL A 107 9.43 0.04 9.25
CA VAL A 107 10.76 -0.23 9.84
C VAL A 107 11.03 -1.74 9.86
N ARG A 108 10.07 -2.55 10.34
CA ARG A 108 10.21 -4.01 10.41
C ARG A 108 10.31 -4.68 9.04
N ALA A 109 9.64 -4.12 8.04
CA ALA A 109 9.67 -4.62 6.68
C ALA A 109 11.04 -4.42 5.98
N ASN A 110 11.90 -3.55 6.52
CA ASN A 110 13.19 -3.19 5.95
C ASN A 110 14.37 -3.47 6.91
N TYR A 111 14.20 -4.39 7.87
CA TYR A 111 15.27 -4.70 8.82
C TYR A 111 15.57 -6.19 8.89
N THR A 112 16.83 -6.53 8.67
CA THR A 112 17.38 -7.87 8.83
C THR A 112 18.58 -7.85 9.77
N ASN A 113 18.63 -8.80 10.70
CA ASN A 113 19.78 -9.06 11.56
C ASN A 113 19.99 -10.57 11.70
N LEU A 114 20.87 -11.12 10.88
CA LEU A 114 21.12 -12.55 10.82
C LEU A 114 21.72 -13.11 12.12
N GLN A 115 22.49 -12.31 12.85
CA GLN A 115 23.07 -12.74 14.13
C GLN A 115 21.99 -12.96 15.21
N LYS A 116 20.89 -12.20 15.13
CA LYS A 116 19.73 -12.32 16.01
C LYS A 116 18.60 -13.16 15.42
N ASN A 117 18.83 -13.80 14.27
CA ASN A 117 17.80 -14.52 13.50
C ASN A 117 16.54 -13.66 13.24
N ILE A 118 16.75 -12.39 12.93
CA ILE A 118 15.68 -11.45 12.58
C ILE A 118 15.71 -11.24 11.09
N HIS A 119 14.59 -11.53 10.42
CA HIS A 119 14.39 -11.30 8.99
C HIS A 119 13.39 -10.17 8.76
N GLU A 120 13.53 -9.50 7.63
CA GLU A 120 12.54 -8.54 7.16
C GLU A 120 11.16 -9.20 7.03
N THR A 121 10.10 -8.45 7.28
CA THR A 121 8.74 -8.97 7.19
C THR A 121 7.71 -7.91 6.91
N THR A 122 6.86 -8.13 5.91
CA THR A 122 5.73 -7.26 5.56
C THR A 122 4.45 -7.62 6.31
N VAL A 123 4.45 -8.66 7.16
CA VAL A 123 3.25 -9.16 7.86
C VAL A 123 2.52 -8.07 8.67
N HIS A 124 3.25 -7.11 9.21
CA HIS A 124 2.66 -6.01 9.98
C HIS A 124 1.94 -4.99 9.08
N ILE A 125 2.47 -4.74 7.88
CA ILE A 125 1.82 -3.89 6.87
C ILE A 125 0.59 -4.62 6.34
N HIS A 126 0.70 -5.91 6.05
CA HIS A 126 -0.40 -6.77 5.62
C HIS A 126 -1.58 -6.70 6.59
N ARG A 127 -1.35 -6.90 7.89
CA ARG A 127 -2.37 -6.79 8.94
C ARG A 127 -3.03 -5.40 9.02
N LEU A 128 -2.29 -4.33 8.72
CA LEU A 128 -2.88 -3.00 8.63
C LEU A 128 -3.81 -2.91 7.43
N PHE A 129 -3.42 -3.47 6.29
CA PHE A 129 -4.22 -3.42 5.07
C PHE A 129 -5.48 -4.27 5.15
N GLU A 130 -5.48 -5.38 5.88
CA GLU A 130 -6.69 -6.14 6.19
C GLU A 130 -7.76 -5.28 6.87
N LYS A 131 -7.36 -4.28 7.66
CA LYS A 131 -8.27 -3.33 8.31
C LYS A 131 -8.87 -2.27 7.36
N PHE A 132 -8.38 -2.14 6.13
CA PHE A 132 -8.97 -1.24 5.13
C PHE A 132 -10.35 -1.69 4.62
N GLY A 133 -10.93 -2.73 5.20
CA GLY A 133 -12.28 -3.17 4.86
C GLY A 133 -12.36 -3.88 3.52
N PHE A 134 -11.31 -4.60 3.11
CA PHE A 134 -11.35 -5.42 1.89
C PHE A 134 -12.45 -6.48 1.90
N ASP A 135 -13.05 -6.75 3.07
CA ASP A 135 -14.21 -7.64 3.24
C ASP A 135 -15.55 -6.92 3.09
N GLU A 136 -15.58 -5.60 3.00
CA GLU A 136 -16.83 -4.86 2.90
C GLU A 136 -17.50 -5.03 1.52
N VAL A 137 -18.81 -5.24 1.58
CA VAL A 137 -19.65 -5.28 0.39
C VAL A 137 -19.98 -3.86 -0.03
N PHE A 138 -19.57 -3.47 -1.23
CA PHE A 138 -19.79 -2.14 -1.78
C PHE A 138 -20.65 -2.18 -3.05
N GLY A 139 -21.13 -1.03 -3.47
CA GLY A 139 -21.92 -0.86 -4.68
C GLY A 139 -21.45 0.31 -5.52
N ARG A 140 -22.04 0.47 -6.71
CA ARG A 140 -21.69 1.57 -7.62
C ARG A 140 -21.78 2.96 -6.98
N SER A 141 -22.78 3.20 -6.13
CA SER A 141 -22.92 4.48 -5.40
C SER A 141 -21.72 4.77 -4.52
N ALA A 142 -21.21 3.77 -3.78
CA ALA A 142 -20.01 3.93 -2.97
C ALA A 142 -18.78 4.26 -3.83
N VAL A 143 -18.63 3.61 -4.98
CA VAL A 143 -17.56 3.90 -5.95
C VAL A 143 -17.67 5.31 -6.52
N MET A 144 -18.90 5.76 -6.84
CA MET A 144 -19.17 7.11 -7.35
C MET A 144 -18.81 8.18 -6.30
N GLU A 145 -19.25 8.01 -5.08
CA GLU A 145 -19.01 8.93 -3.97
C GLU A 145 -17.53 9.00 -3.64
N LEU A 146 -16.90 7.86 -3.46
CA LEU A 146 -15.51 7.73 -3.05
C LEU A 146 -14.52 8.32 -4.06
N LEU A 147 -14.72 8.00 -5.35
CA LEU A 147 -13.81 8.40 -6.43
C LEU A 147 -14.28 9.65 -7.17
N GLN A 148 -15.39 10.26 -6.74
CA GLN A 148 -16.03 11.40 -7.39
C GLN A 148 -16.27 11.16 -8.89
N LEU A 149 -16.61 9.92 -9.25
CA LEU A 149 -16.87 9.52 -10.61
C LEU A 149 -18.34 9.71 -11.00
N LYS A 150 -18.59 10.05 -12.27
CA LYS A 150 -19.93 9.95 -12.84
C LYS A 150 -20.33 8.46 -12.95
N SER A 151 -21.64 8.19 -13.01
CA SER A 151 -22.19 6.82 -13.06
C SER A 151 -21.56 5.94 -14.14
N SER A 152 -21.28 6.50 -15.32
CA SER A 152 -20.62 5.79 -16.42
C SER A 152 -19.17 5.40 -16.09
N GLY A 153 -18.41 6.29 -15.46
CA GLY A 153 -17.03 6.03 -15.02
C GLY A 153 -16.97 4.96 -13.94
N ALA A 154 -17.83 5.05 -12.94
CA ALA A 154 -17.93 4.03 -11.88
C ALA A 154 -18.33 2.65 -12.43
N SER A 155 -19.29 2.60 -13.38
CA SER A 155 -19.70 1.35 -14.02
C SER A 155 -18.57 0.73 -14.85
N LYS A 156 -17.81 1.54 -15.59
CA LYS A 156 -16.67 1.07 -16.37
C LYS A 156 -15.56 0.54 -15.45
N LEU A 157 -15.26 1.25 -14.36
CA LEU A 157 -14.29 0.80 -13.37
C LEU A 157 -14.67 -0.53 -12.73
N ILE A 158 -15.93 -0.65 -12.25
CA ILE A 158 -16.45 -1.90 -11.69
C ILE A 158 -16.35 -3.04 -12.70
N SER A 159 -16.74 -2.79 -13.97
CA SER A 159 -16.63 -3.80 -15.04
C SER A 159 -15.19 -4.26 -15.23
N ASN A 160 -14.24 -3.34 -15.25
CA ASN A 160 -12.82 -3.67 -15.37
C ASN A 160 -12.32 -4.49 -14.18
N LEU A 161 -12.70 -4.11 -12.96
CA LEU A 161 -12.30 -4.83 -11.74
C LEU A 161 -12.89 -6.25 -11.69
N VAL A 162 -14.13 -6.45 -12.17
CA VAL A 162 -14.75 -7.77 -12.31
C VAL A 162 -14.03 -8.59 -13.39
N GLN A 163 -13.73 -7.98 -14.56
CA GLN A 163 -13.02 -8.67 -15.65
C GLN A 163 -11.58 -9.04 -15.28
N SER A 164 -10.97 -8.28 -14.38
CA SER A 164 -9.62 -8.54 -13.87
C SER A 164 -9.63 -9.46 -12.65
N ASP A 165 -10.77 -10.03 -12.30
CA ASP A 165 -10.97 -10.92 -11.14
C ASP A 165 -10.57 -10.31 -9.78
N ILE A 166 -10.47 -8.98 -9.69
CA ILE A 166 -10.14 -8.26 -8.44
C ILE A 166 -11.36 -8.22 -7.51
N ILE A 167 -12.56 -8.08 -8.09
CA ILE A 167 -13.82 -8.08 -7.33
C ILE A 167 -14.80 -9.09 -7.92
N GLU A 168 -15.71 -9.56 -7.09
CA GLU A 168 -16.79 -10.46 -7.50
C GLU A 168 -18.16 -9.94 -7.05
N PRO A 169 -19.23 -10.23 -7.80
CA PRO A 169 -20.58 -9.88 -7.39
C PRO A 169 -21.01 -10.71 -6.18
N VAL A 170 -21.70 -10.08 -5.23
CA VAL A 170 -22.21 -10.73 -4.02
C VAL A 170 -23.65 -11.15 -4.22
N SER A 171 -23.90 -12.45 -4.09
CA SER A 171 -25.26 -13.02 -4.11
C SER A 171 -26.01 -12.72 -2.80
N GLY A 172 -27.34 -12.52 -2.89
CA GLY A 172 -28.22 -12.35 -1.72
C GLY A 172 -28.25 -10.96 -1.07
N ARG A 173 -27.48 -9.98 -1.57
CA ARG A 173 -27.49 -8.60 -1.03
C ARG A 173 -27.97 -7.53 -2.05
N GLY A 174 -28.75 -7.94 -3.05
CA GLY A 174 -29.26 -7.06 -4.11
C GLY A 174 -28.33 -6.97 -5.31
N LYS A 175 -28.88 -6.47 -6.45
CA LYS A 175 -28.08 -6.31 -7.70
C LYS A 175 -27.05 -5.19 -7.55
N GLY A 176 -25.86 -5.40 -8.12
CA GLY A 176 -24.79 -4.38 -8.18
C GLY A 176 -24.04 -4.21 -6.87
N LYS A 177 -23.98 -5.25 -6.06
CA LYS A 177 -23.13 -5.35 -4.88
C LYS A 177 -21.93 -6.25 -5.18
N TYR A 178 -20.76 -5.81 -4.76
CA TYR A 178 -19.47 -6.43 -5.03
C TYR A 178 -18.67 -6.53 -3.75
N LYS A 179 -17.77 -7.49 -3.69
CA LYS A 179 -16.72 -7.59 -2.67
C LYS A 179 -15.40 -7.90 -3.37
N PHE A 180 -14.31 -7.63 -2.70
CA PHE A 180 -13.01 -8.08 -3.17
C PHE A 180 -12.91 -9.60 -3.09
N ARG A 181 -12.27 -10.21 -4.07
CA ARG A 181 -11.95 -11.64 -4.01
C ARG A 181 -10.91 -11.90 -2.92
N LYS A 182 -11.12 -12.97 -2.16
CA LYS A 182 -10.15 -13.47 -1.18
C LYS A 182 -9.23 -14.48 -1.84
#